data_be6e8bdba150e26f115612964972d616
#
_entry.id   be6e8bdba150e26f115612964972d616
#
_cell.length_a   1.000
_cell.length_b   1.000
_cell.length_c   1.000
_cell.angle_alpha   90.00
_cell.angle_beta   90.00
_cell.angle_gamma   90.00
#
_symmetry.space_group_name_H-M   'P 1'
#
loop_
_entity.id
_entity.type
_entity.pdbx_description
1 polymer ?
#
loop_
_entity_poly.entity_id
_entity_poly.type
_entity_poly.pdbx_seq_one_letter_code
_entity_poly.pdbx_strand_id
1 'polypeptide(L)'
;MNNDQIKDILINLEETSIEFSVTMSGKESPKVNGLYKPETHEIILHNLNFKTDNQLIYTAIHEYTHHLMTEKKLEQTGGLDVCKSRAHTNEFWAKFHELLEKAEAQGVYVIGLEESPALAELTEDIRKNYLSKNGQIMLEFGQKLAEAHKLCQEANIRYEDY
;
A
#
# COMPACT_ATOMS: atom_id res chain seq x y z
N MET A 1 2.54 15.35 8.64
CA MET A 1 3.47 15.13 7.53
C MET A 1 3.15 16.11 6.40
N ASN A 2 4.16 16.66 5.73
CA ASN A 2 3.95 17.58 4.61
C ASN A 2 4.36 16.93 3.28
N ASN A 3 4.11 17.62 2.15
CA ASN A 3 4.41 17.11 0.82
C ASN A 3 5.89 16.76 0.64
N ASP A 4 6.78 17.61 1.13
CA ASP A 4 8.24 17.43 0.97
C ASP A 4 8.75 16.24 1.78
N GLN A 5 8.24 16.04 2.99
CA GLN A 5 8.56 14.90 3.83
C GLN A 5 8.14 13.58 3.19
N ILE A 6 6.94 13.55 2.60
CA ILE A 6 6.47 12.36 1.87
C ILE A 6 7.35 12.08 0.67
N LYS A 7 7.66 13.12 -0.11
CA LYS A 7 8.55 13.00 -1.28
C LYS A 7 9.92 12.45 -0.90
N ASP A 8 10.52 12.96 0.17
CA ASP A 8 11.82 12.51 0.67
C ASP A 8 11.78 11.03 1.10
N ILE A 9 10.72 10.62 1.78
CA ILE A 9 10.52 9.22 2.17
C ILE A 9 10.48 8.33 0.92
N LEU A 10 9.70 8.71 -0.10
CA LEU A 10 9.57 7.92 -1.32
C LEU A 10 10.90 7.80 -2.07
N ILE A 11 11.66 8.89 -2.20
CA ILE A 11 12.97 8.88 -2.84
C ILE A 11 13.97 8.01 -2.06
N ASN A 12 13.91 8.03 -0.74
CA ASN A 12 14.76 7.19 0.10
C ASN A 12 14.44 5.69 0.00
N LEU A 13 13.21 5.34 -0.39
CA LEU A 13 12.83 3.95 -0.63
C LEU A 13 13.39 3.44 -1.95
N GLU A 14 13.25 4.21 -3.01
CA GLU A 14 13.82 3.93 -4.33
C GLU A 14 13.98 5.23 -5.11
N GLU A 15 15.15 5.44 -5.68
CA GLU A 15 15.42 6.59 -6.53
C GLU A 15 14.68 6.48 -7.87
N THR A 16 14.34 7.63 -8.44
CA THR A 16 13.73 7.74 -9.76
C THR A 16 14.50 8.74 -10.62
N SER A 17 14.61 8.47 -11.90
CA SER A 17 15.22 9.37 -12.88
C SER A 17 14.24 10.43 -13.40
N ILE A 18 12.94 10.25 -13.14
CA ILE A 18 11.89 11.16 -13.59
C ILE A 18 11.40 12.01 -12.42
N GLU A 19 11.43 13.31 -12.59
CA GLU A 19 10.91 14.23 -11.57
C GLU A 19 9.42 14.02 -11.36
N PHE A 20 8.99 14.00 -10.12
CA PHE A 20 7.59 13.86 -9.72
C PHE A 20 7.24 14.84 -8.61
N SER A 21 5.96 15.07 -8.43
CA SER A 21 5.43 15.91 -7.36
C SER A 21 4.48 15.14 -6.46
N VAL A 22 4.42 15.53 -5.20
CA VAL A 22 3.46 15.01 -4.22
C VAL A 22 2.59 16.16 -3.75
N THR A 23 1.28 16.01 -3.84
CA THR A 23 0.32 17.02 -3.42
C THR A 23 -0.72 16.38 -2.50
N MET A 24 -0.87 16.94 -1.31
CA MET A 24 -2.00 16.62 -0.44
C MET A 24 -3.16 17.53 -0.82
N SER A 25 -4.31 16.94 -1.18
CA SER A 25 -5.46 17.69 -1.69
C SER A 25 -6.17 18.55 -0.65
N GLY A 26 -5.98 18.24 0.63
CA GLY A 26 -6.74 18.86 1.72
C GLY A 26 -8.23 18.53 1.70
N LYS A 27 -8.61 17.46 1.00
CA LYS A 27 -10.00 17.03 0.82
C LYS A 27 -10.16 15.56 1.18
N GLU A 28 -11.40 15.20 1.44
CA GLU A 28 -11.84 13.82 1.56
C GLU A 28 -12.38 13.35 0.21
N SER A 29 -12.15 12.08 -0.12
CA SER A 29 -12.70 11.47 -1.33
C SER A 29 -13.36 10.14 -0.99
N PRO A 30 -14.63 9.94 -1.38
CA PRO A 30 -15.31 8.68 -1.13
C PRO A 30 -14.91 7.55 -2.10
N LYS A 31 -14.19 7.88 -3.17
CA LYS A 31 -13.85 6.92 -4.23
C LYS A 31 -12.43 6.39 -4.15
N VAL A 32 -11.47 7.24 -3.82
CA VAL A 32 -10.04 6.88 -3.84
C VAL A 32 -9.30 7.59 -2.70
N ASN A 33 -8.28 6.94 -2.17
CA ASN A 33 -7.40 7.54 -1.16
C ASN A 33 -6.26 8.34 -1.77
N GLY A 34 -5.85 7.98 -2.97
CA GLY A 34 -4.81 8.65 -3.73
C GLY A 34 -4.98 8.44 -5.22
N LEU A 35 -4.21 9.17 -6.00
CA LEU A 35 -4.21 9.12 -7.45
C LEU A 35 -2.81 9.44 -7.99
N TYR A 36 -2.36 8.69 -8.98
CA TYR A 36 -1.18 9.02 -9.77
C TYR A 36 -1.57 9.46 -11.16
N LYS A 37 -1.02 10.58 -11.61
CA LYS A 37 -1.21 11.12 -12.96
C LYS A 37 0.05 10.88 -13.79
N PRO A 38 0.04 9.91 -14.72
CA PRO A 38 1.23 9.61 -15.53
C PRO A 38 1.63 10.71 -16.50
N GLU A 39 0.71 11.57 -16.91
CA GLU A 39 0.98 12.66 -17.83
C GLU A 39 1.82 13.77 -17.19
N THR A 40 1.63 14.03 -15.92
CA THR A 40 2.30 15.09 -15.16
C THR A 40 3.25 14.57 -14.10
N HIS A 41 3.33 13.26 -13.90
CA HIS A 41 4.09 12.61 -12.83
C HIS A 41 3.73 13.19 -11.45
N GLU A 42 2.44 13.36 -11.22
CA GLU A 42 1.92 13.91 -9.98
C GLU A 42 1.24 12.84 -9.13
N ILE A 43 1.62 12.75 -7.87
CA ILE A 43 0.95 11.94 -6.85
C ILE A 43 0.05 12.85 -6.05
N ILE A 44 -1.25 12.56 -6.04
CA ILE A 44 -2.24 13.29 -5.24
C ILE A 44 -2.72 12.37 -4.12
N LEU A 45 -2.71 12.88 -2.89
CA LEU A 45 -3.18 12.15 -1.72
C LEU A 45 -4.36 12.90 -1.11
N HIS A 46 -5.46 12.18 -0.90
CA HIS A 46 -6.63 12.73 -0.20
C HIS A 46 -6.43 12.56 1.30
N ASN A 47 -5.62 13.44 1.86
CA ASN A 47 -5.09 13.32 3.22
C ASN A 47 -6.15 13.34 4.33
N LEU A 48 -7.34 13.86 4.07
CA LEU A 48 -8.44 13.81 5.04
C LEU A 48 -9.09 12.42 5.14
N ASN A 49 -8.82 11.51 4.22
CA ASN A 49 -9.25 10.12 4.30
C ASN A 49 -8.46 9.31 5.35
N PHE A 50 -7.30 9.80 5.77
CA PHE A 50 -6.40 9.05 6.63
C PHE A 50 -6.50 9.50 8.09
N LYS A 51 -6.53 8.53 8.99
CA LYS A 51 -6.50 8.78 10.44
C LYS A 51 -5.09 8.77 11.00
N THR A 52 -4.15 8.11 10.32
CA THR A 52 -2.77 7.92 10.77
C THR A 52 -1.79 8.20 9.64
N ASP A 53 -0.56 8.57 10.02
CA ASP A 53 0.54 8.72 9.07
C ASP A 53 0.87 7.39 8.37
N ASN A 54 0.66 6.29 9.05
CA ASN A 54 0.89 4.95 8.50
C ASN A 54 -0.01 4.67 7.29
N GLN A 55 -1.30 5.03 7.37
CA GLN A 55 -2.23 4.91 6.26
C GLN A 55 -1.85 5.83 5.09
N LEU A 56 -1.41 7.05 5.41
CA LEU A 56 -0.93 8.01 4.43
C LEU A 56 0.30 7.47 3.68
N ILE A 57 1.28 6.96 4.39
CA ILE A 57 2.50 6.38 3.82
C ILE A 57 2.18 5.15 2.94
N TYR A 58 1.32 4.27 3.40
CA TYR A 58 0.87 3.12 2.62
C TYR A 58 0.32 3.55 1.25
N THR A 59 -0.57 4.53 1.23
CA THR A 59 -1.15 5.05 -0.01
C THR A 59 -0.12 5.79 -0.85
N ALA A 60 0.75 6.58 -0.24
CA ALA A 60 1.83 7.25 -0.95
C ALA A 60 2.77 6.26 -1.67
N ILE A 61 3.13 5.17 -1.02
CA ILE A 61 3.94 4.10 -1.61
C ILE A 61 3.20 3.42 -2.76
N HIS A 62 1.90 3.20 -2.63
CA HIS A 62 1.06 2.64 -3.69
C HIS A 62 1.12 3.51 -4.95
N GLU A 63 0.90 4.81 -4.81
CA GLU A 63 0.94 5.75 -5.94
C GLU A 63 2.36 5.92 -6.50
N TYR A 64 3.38 5.89 -5.64
CA TYR A 64 4.77 5.91 -6.08
C TYR A 64 5.15 4.67 -6.88
N THR A 65 4.58 3.52 -6.56
CA THR A 65 4.76 2.30 -7.35
C THR A 65 4.23 2.49 -8.77
N HIS A 66 3.10 3.16 -8.94
CA HIS A 66 2.60 3.54 -10.27
C HIS A 66 3.60 4.42 -11.03
N HIS A 67 4.24 5.37 -10.33
CA HIS A 67 5.28 6.22 -10.93
C HIS A 67 6.47 5.40 -11.41
N LEU A 68 6.97 4.47 -10.59
CA LEU A 68 8.10 3.60 -10.95
C LEU A 68 7.76 2.67 -12.11
N MET A 69 6.55 2.13 -12.16
CA MET A 69 6.09 1.32 -13.29
C MET A 69 5.97 2.14 -14.58
N THR A 70 5.53 3.38 -14.48
CA THR A 70 5.47 4.32 -15.60
C THR A 70 6.86 4.64 -16.12
N GLU A 71 7.82 4.93 -15.24
CA GLU A 71 9.23 5.15 -15.58
C GLU A 71 9.80 3.95 -16.34
N LYS A 72 9.60 2.75 -15.84
CA LYS A 72 10.06 1.52 -16.49
C LYS A 72 9.47 1.35 -17.89
N LYS A 73 8.20 1.65 -18.06
CA LYS A 73 7.55 1.62 -19.39
C LYS A 73 8.12 2.64 -20.34
N LEU A 74 8.34 3.86 -19.88
CA LEU A 74 8.94 4.92 -20.70
C LEU A 74 10.34 4.54 -21.18
N GLU A 75 11.13 3.90 -20.33
CA GLU A 75 12.44 3.36 -20.70
C GLU A 75 12.35 2.25 -21.75
N GLN A 76 11.39 1.33 -21.61
CA GLN A 76 11.21 0.19 -22.51
C GLN A 76 10.60 0.58 -23.86
N THR A 77 9.73 1.58 -23.90
CA THR A 77 8.98 1.97 -25.11
C THR A 77 9.50 3.23 -25.78
N GLY A 78 10.55 3.85 -25.25
CA GLY A 78 11.07 5.12 -25.78
C GLY A 78 10.10 6.29 -25.64
N GLY A 79 9.16 6.23 -24.72
CA GLY A 79 8.18 7.27 -24.46
C GLY A 79 6.83 7.11 -25.20
N LEU A 80 6.65 5.98 -25.89
CA LEU A 80 5.48 5.73 -26.73
C LEU A 80 4.42 4.88 -26.01
N ASP A 81 3.54 5.21 -25.26
CA ASP A 81 2.39 4.42 -24.77
C ASP A 81 2.31 4.21 -23.24
N VAL A 82 2.09 5.30 -22.55
CA VAL A 82 1.96 5.27 -21.08
C VAL A 82 0.54 4.88 -20.62
N CYS A 83 -0.48 5.03 -21.47
CA CYS A 83 -1.87 5.05 -21.01
C CYS A 83 -2.72 3.80 -21.25
N LYS A 84 -2.22 2.77 -21.92
CA LYS A 84 -3.07 1.67 -22.39
C LYS A 84 -2.93 0.33 -21.69
N SER A 85 -2.14 0.20 -20.63
CA SER A 85 -1.95 -1.07 -19.97
C SER A 85 -2.65 -1.14 -18.61
N ARG A 86 -2.98 -2.36 -18.21
CA ARG A 86 -3.51 -2.67 -16.90
C ARG A 86 -2.59 -2.11 -15.80
N ALA A 87 -3.15 -1.33 -14.87
CA ALA A 87 -2.39 -0.62 -13.84
C ALA A 87 -1.84 -1.54 -12.74
N HIS A 88 -2.62 -2.52 -12.30
CA HIS A 88 -2.25 -3.41 -11.19
C HIS A 88 -1.87 -4.80 -11.71
N THR A 89 -0.65 -4.94 -12.19
CA THR A 89 -0.07 -6.20 -12.66
C THR A 89 0.63 -6.93 -11.52
N ASN A 90 1.02 -8.20 -11.73
CA ASN A 90 1.83 -8.94 -10.77
C ASN A 90 3.16 -8.23 -10.49
N GLU A 91 3.74 -7.60 -11.50
CA GLU A 91 4.97 -6.80 -11.38
C GLU A 91 4.75 -5.57 -10.49
N PHE A 92 3.61 -4.89 -10.64
CA PHE A 92 3.21 -3.79 -9.76
C PHE A 92 3.16 -4.25 -8.30
N TRP A 93 2.47 -5.33 -8.01
CA TRP A 93 2.31 -5.84 -6.64
C TRP A 93 3.64 -6.27 -6.04
N ALA A 94 4.51 -6.92 -6.83
CA ALA A 94 5.85 -7.32 -6.38
C ALA A 94 6.69 -6.08 -5.99
N LYS A 95 6.68 -5.04 -6.80
CA LYS A 95 7.39 -3.78 -6.50
C LYS A 95 6.79 -3.06 -5.30
N PHE A 96 5.48 -3.02 -5.20
CA PHE A 96 4.77 -2.41 -4.06
C PHE A 96 5.15 -3.08 -2.73
N HIS A 97 5.15 -4.41 -2.69
CA HIS A 97 5.55 -5.16 -1.50
C HIS A 97 7.03 -4.93 -1.15
N GLU A 98 7.91 -4.90 -2.15
CA GLU A 98 9.33 -4.58 -1.95
C GLU A 98 9.51 -3.20 -1.29
N LEU A 99 8.79 -2.20 -1.77
CA LEU A 99 8.87 -0.84 -1.20
C LEU A 99 8.30 -0.78 0.22
N LEU A 100 7.21 -1.51 0.50
CA LEU A 100 6.67 -1.60 1.86
C LEU A 100 7.65 -2.27 2.82
N GLU A 101 8.33 -3.33 2.41
CA GLU A 101 9.37 -3.97 3.22
C GLU A 101 10.53 -3.02 3.52
N LYS A 102 10.98 -2.24 2.55
CA LYS A 102 11.97 -1.20 2.75
C LYS A 102 11.50 -0.13 3.73
N ALA A 103 10.24 0.30 3.62
CA ALA A 103 9.63 1.27 4.53
C ALA A 103 9.56 0.76 5.97
N GLU A 104 9.24 -0.50 6.16
CA GLU A 104 9.27 -1.16 7.48
C GLU A 104 10.70 -1.17 8.05
N ALA A 105 11.67 -1.55 7.24
CA ALA A 105 13.08 -1.59 7.65
C ALA A 105 13.62 -0.22 8.04
N GLN A 106 13.13 0.85 7.40
CA GLN A 106 13.47 2.23 7.70
C GLN A 106 12.65 2.83 8.86
N GLY A 107 11.65 2.12 9.35
CA GLY A 107 10.78 2.57 10.44
C GLY A 107 9.77 3.64 10.06
N VAL A 108 9.54 3.88 8.74
CA VAL A 108 8.56 4.86 8.26
C VAL A 108 7.17 4.27 8.05
N TYR A 109 7.06 2.96 8.01
CA TYR A 109 5.81 2.19 7.95
C TYR A 109 5.86 1.07 8.97
N VAL A 110 4.74 0.84 9.64
CA VAL A 110 4.62 -0.23 10.65
C VAL A 110 3.36 -1.04 10.36
N ILE A 111 3.48 -2.36 10.41
CA ILE A 111 2.32 -3.25 10.39
C ILE A 111 1.67 -3.17 11.77
N GLY A 112 0.70 -2.26 11.90
CA GLY A 112 0.06 -1.99 13.18
C GLY A 112 -1.29 -2.72 13.31
N LEU A 113 -1.32 -3.83 14.04
CA LEU A 113 -2.58 -4.46 14.45
C LEU A 113 -3.37 -3.56 15.41
N GLU A 114 -2.72 -2.62 16.04
CA GLU A 114 -3.28 -1.65 16.98
C GLU A 114 -4.30 -0.70 16.32
N GLU A 115 -4.16 -0.45 15.01
CA GLU A 115 -5.08 0.38 14.24
C GLU A 115 -6.42 -0.30 13.96
N SER A 116 -6.50 -1.62 14.18
CA SER A 116 -7.71 -2.41 14.01
C SER A 116 -7.89 -3.38 15.18
N PRO A 117 -8.62 -2.99 16.24
CA PRO A 117 -8.91 -3.88 17.37
C PRO A 117 -9.58 -5.18 16.95
N ALA A 118 -10.47 -5.12 15.94
CA ALA A 118 -11.14 -6.31 15.40
C ALA A 118 -10.15 -7.30 14.77
N LEU A 119 -9.12 -6.80 14.05
CA LEU A 119 -8.08 -7.63 13.46
C LEU A 119 -7.18 -8.24 14.56
N ALA A 120 -6.83 -7.48 15.58
CA ALA A 120 -6.03 -7.97 16.71
C ALA A 120 -6.76 -9.10 17.46
N GLU A 121 -8.06 -8.94 17.72
CA GLU A 121 -8.90 -9.96 18.35
C GLU A 121 -9.00 -11.21 17.49
N LEU A 122 -9.22 -11.06 16.19
CA LEU A 122 -9.28 -12.17 15.24
C LEU A 122 -7.95 -12.91 15.15
N THR A 123 -6.83 -12.20 15.16
CA THR A 123 -5.47 -12.79 15.18
C THR A 123 -5.29 -13.68 16.39
N GLU A 124 -5.70 -13.22 17.56
CA GLU A 124 -5.61 -13.96 18.82
C GLU A 124 -6.51 -15.20 18.79
N ASP A 125 -7.72 -15.08 18.26
CA ASP A 125 -8.65 -16.21 18.08
C ASP A 125 -8.07 -17.29 17.17
N ILE A 126 -7.51 -16.91 16.03
CA ILE A 126 -6.84 -17.85 15.10
C ILE A 126 -5.67 -18.54 15.79
N ARG A 127 -4.82 -17.79 16.50
CA ARG A 127 -3.65 -18.33 17.20
C ARG A 127 -4.02 -19.33 18.28
N LYS A 128 -5.03 -19.04 19.10
CA LYS A 128 -5.45 -19.89 20.22
C LYS A 128 -6.23 -21.12 19.78
N ASN A 129 -7.15 -20.95 18.83
CA ASN A 129 -8.17 -21.95 18.53
C ASN A 129 -7.88 -22.80 17.30
N TYR A 130 -7.05 -22.31 16.36
CA TYR A 130 -6.86 -22.93 15.05
C TYR A 130 -5.42 -23.39 14.78
N LEU A 131 -4.40 -22.63 15.13
CA LEU A 131 -3.01 -23.00 14.88
C LEU A 131 -2.51 -24.14 15.79
N SER A 132 -3.14 -24.34 16.96
CA SER A 132 -2.79 -25.40 17.90
C SER A 132 -3.58 -26.68 17.70
N LYS A 133 -4.62 -26.69 16.86
CA LYS A 133 -5.48 -27.83 16.59
C LYS A 133 -5.35 -28.27 15.13
N ASN A 134 -4.73 -29.42 14.90
CA ASN A 134 -4.51 -29.96 13.56
C ASN A 134 -5.81 -30.26 12.82
N GLY A 135 -6.03 -29.59 11.70
CA GLY A 135 -6.75 -30.11 10.54
C GLY A 135 -8.26 -30.33 10.62
N GLN A 136 -8.87 -30.38 11.77
CA GLN A 136 -10.31 -30.70 11.90
C GLN A 136 -11.24 -29.53 11.56
N ILE A 137 -10.72 -28.32 11.38
CA ILE A 137 -11.53 -27.12 11.24
C ILE A 137 -11.04 -26.27 10.03
N MET A 138 -10.66 -26.93 8.94
CA MET A 138 -10.15 -26.28 7.73
C MET A 138 -11.13 -25.26 7.14
N LEU A 139 -12.44 -25.53 7.16
CA LEU A 139 -13.48 -24.62 6.67
C LEU A 139 -13.60 -23.37 7.53
N GLU A 140 -13.63 -23.51 8.85
CA GLU A 140 -13.70 -22.39 9.77
C GLU A 140 -12.41 -21.56 9.74
N PHE A 141 -11.26 -22.22 9.62
CA PHE A 141 -9.98 -21.55 9.43
C PHE A 141 -9.95 -20.71 8.14
N GLY A 142 -10.45 -21.27 7.03
CA GLY A 142 -10.57 -20.54 5.77
C GLY A 142 -11.47 -19.32 5.88
N GLN A 143 -12.60 -19.41 6.60
CA GLN A 143 -13.49 -18.27 6.86
C GLN A 143 -12.80 -17.19 7.71
N LYS A 144 -12.04 -17.58 8.72
CA LYS A 144 -11.26 -16.65 9.56
C LYS A 144 -10.17 -15.94 8.76
N LEU A 145 -9.50 -16.63 7.84
CA LEU A 145 -8.51 -16.03 6.93
C LEU A 145 -9.17 -15.03 5.97
N ALA A 146 -10.35 -15.34 5.44
CA ALA A 146 -11.09 -14.42 4.58
C ALA A 146 -11.51 -13.14 5.33
N GLU A 147 -11.93 -13.28 6.59
CA GLU A 147 -12.24 -12.15 7.46
C GLU A 147 -10.99 -11.33 7.78
N ALA A 148 -9.85 -11.97 8.05
CA ALA A 148 -8.57 -11.31 8.26
C ALA A 148 -8.14 -10.50 7.02
N HIS A 149 -8.30 -11.04 5.82
CA HIS A 149 -8.01 -10.35 4.57
C HIS A 149 -8.85 -9.07 4.43
N LYS A 150 -10.16 -9.17 4.73
CA LYS A 150 -11.06 -8.01 4.71
C LYS A 150 -10.62 -6.93 5.70
N LEU A 151 -10.30 -7.32 6.94
CA LEU A 151 -9.84 -6.39 7.98
C LEU A 151 -8.48 -5.77 7.65
N CYS A 152 -7.57 -6.51 7.02
CA CYS A 152 -6.30 -5.97 6.51
C CYS A 152 -6.54 -4.91 5.44
N GLN A 153 -7.47 -5.11 4.53
CA GLN A 153 -7.85 -4.12 3.53
C GLN A 153 -8.43 -2.85 4.17
N GLU A 154 -9.32 -3.00 5.13
CA GLU A 154 -9.92 -1.88 5.87
C GLU A 154 -8.88 -1.07 6.66
N ALA A 155 -7.86 -1.72 7.20
CA ALA A 155 -6.79 -1.11 7.98
C ALA A 155 -5.57 -0.68 7.14
N ASN A 156 -5.56 -0.94 5.81
CA ASN A 156 -4.41 -0.73 4.93
C ASN A 156 -3.15 -1.49 5.37
N ILE A 157 -3.33 -2.74 5.80
CA ILE A 157 -2.25 -3.65 6.20
C ILE A 157 -2.08 -4.70 5.09
N ARG A 158 -0.84 -5.07 4.77
CA ARG A 158 -0.58 -6.15 3.82
C ARG A 158 -1.03 -7.49 4.39
N TYR A 159 -1.87 -8.21 3.66
CA TYR A 159 -2.35 -9.53 4.08
C TYR A 159 -1.20 -10.55 4.20
N GLU A 160 -0.20 -10.50 3.35
CA GLU A 160 0.97 -11.38 3.37
C GLU A 160 1.80 -11.23 4.66
N ASP A 161 1.74 -10.09 5.31
CA ASP A 161 2.44 -9.80 6.57
C ASP A 161 1.62 -10.23 7.81
N TYR A 162 0.35 -10.56 7.61
CA TYR A 162 -0.52 -11.08 8.65
C TYR A 162 -0.30 -12.58 8.87
#